data_d8fb3e2ffc8115301a3b540389ffec24
#
_entry.id   d8fb3e2ffc8115301a3b540389ffec24
#
_cell.length_a   1.000
_cell.length_b   1.000
_cell.length_c   1.000
_cell.angle_alpha   90.00
_cell.angle_beta   90.00
_cell.angle_gamma   90.00
#
_symmetry.space_group_name_H-M   'P 1'
#
loop_
_entity.id
_entity.type
_entity.pdbx_description
1 polymer ?
#
loop_
_entity_poly.entity_id
_entity_poly.type
_entity_poly.pdbx_seq_one_letter_code
_entity_poly.pdbx_strand_id
1 'polypeptide(L)'
;CYNIVLENDWFVNIIYEDILQGGTMTDKRSIVKKATSAILKALAVFLTTLALIVVALLGVIYVLVKGPSPTAQKLFVLSVRETSAVGFLANIYLSDEELAKLTVSEIVKEPSEKTDTSLIEIPTPTPSTRPNDSETDIPEITEEEKDIEVVRISGSLYEGVMLIVKDPLRLFVGTPDELGGKGLKLVEMVEKYDAVAGINAGGFYDPLGGGHEGTPDGMVICNGEVVWGEPNVKLNVAGFDNLGILHVGMMTTEEAMDAKIQWAVSFGPALIINGKVQSFESDLISGLNPRTAIGQRIDGAVLMLVVDGRRMNSLGATYGDLADIMLDFGAVNASNLDGGSSTLMIYEGEVMNVCASVTGPRALPTTFLVR
;
A
#
# COMPACT_ATOMS: atom_id res chain seq x y z
N CYS A 1 6.52 1.77 -33.93
CA CYS A 1 7.56 0.88 -33.39
C CYS A 1 7.93 -0.32 -34.30
N TYR A 2 7.33 -0.48 -35.47
CA TYR A 2 7.57 -1.66 -36.32
C TYR A 2 8.61 -1.45 -37.46
N ASN A 3 9.11 -0.23 -37.64
CA ASN A 3 10.05 0.08 -38.76
C ASN A 3 11.53 0.24 -38.35
N ILE A 4 11.89 0.04 -37.07
CA ILE A 4 13.30 0.18 -36.63
C ILE A 4 14.05 -1.18 -36.69
N VAL A 5 13.35 -2.31 -36.80
CA VAL A 5 13.96 -3.66 -36.80
C VAL A 5 14.49 -4.07 -38.15
N LEU A 6 14.01 -3.47 -39.25
CA LEU A 6 14.39 -3.89 -40.62
C LEU A 6 15.65 -3.21 -41.20
N GLU A 7 16.18 -2.15 -40.58
CA GLU A 7 17.44 -1.53 -40.99
C GLU A 7 18.71 -2.17 -40.41
N ASN A 8 18.58 -3.00 -39.39
CA ASN A 8 19.74 -3.69 -38.79
C ASN A 8 20.28 -4.86 -39.63
N ASP A 9 19.48 -5.49 -40.46
CA ASP A 9 19.92 -6.56 -41.32
C ASP A 9 20.87 -6.07 -42.45
N TRP A 10 20.74 -4.81 -42.86
CA TRP A 10 21.64 -4.23 -43.86
C TRP A 10 23.07 -4.08 -43.36
N PHE A 11 23.25 -3.71 -42.07
CA PHE A 11 24.57 -3.53 -41.45
C PHE A 11 25.27 -4.89 -41.22
N VAL A 12 24.51 -5.89 -40.82
CA VAL A 12 25.02 -7.26 -40.58
C VAL A 12 25.38 -7.92 -41.90
N ASN A 13 24.58 -7.77 -42.95
CA ASN A 13 24.82 -8.33 -44.26
C ASN A 13 26.04 -7.71 -44.99
N ILE A 14 26.26 -6.38 -44.89
CA ILE A 14 27.48 -5.74 -45.45
C ILE A 14 28.73 -6.27 -44.78
N ILE A 15 28.73 -6.46 -43.46
CA ILE A 15 29.89 -6.98 -42.73
C ILE A 15 30.12 -8.46 -43.07
N TYR A 16 29.06 -9.22 -43.31
CA TYR A 16 29.13 -10.65 -43.57
C TYR A 16 29.58 -10.95 -45.03
N GLU A 17 29.07 -10.23 -46.01
CA GLU A 17 29.43 -10.44 -47.41
C GLU A 17 30.85 -9.95 -47.75
N ASP A 18 31.25 -8.76 -47.27
CA ASP A 18 32.60 -8.22 -47.53
C ASP A 18 33.74 -8.93 -46.76
N ILE A 19 33.46 -9.57 -45.66
CA ILE A 19 34.46 -10.37 -44.92
C ILE A 19 34.68 -11.73 -45.56
N LEU A 20 33.66 -12.33 -46.21
CA LEU A 20 33.72 -13.66 -46.79
C LEU A 20 34.23 -13.66 -48.24
N GLN A 21 34.14 -12.54 -49.00
CA GLN A 21 34.53 -12.47 -50.42
C GLN A 21 35.99 -12.05 -50.70
N GLY A 22 36.90 -12.17 -49.76
CA GLY A 22 38.36 -12.11 -50.07
C GLY A 22 38.94 -10.71 -50.30
N GLY A 23 38.30 -9.64 -49.79
CA GLY A 23 38.83 -8.25 -49.88
C GLY A 23 40.23 -8.07 -49.29
N THR A 24 41.02 -7.16 -49.86
CA THR A 24 42.39 -6.88 -49.45
C THR A 24 42.47 -6.39 -47.99
N MET A 25 43.62 -6.56 -47.32
CA MET A 25 43.82 -6.16 -45.91
C MET A 25 43.57 -4.67 -45.67
N THR A 26 43.71 -3.82 -46.71
CA THR A 26 43.41 -2.39 -46.70
C THR A 26 41.92 -2.10 -46.65
N ASP A 27 41.06 -2.85 -47.39
CA ASP A 27 39.63 -2.70 -47.38
C ASP A 27 39.02 -3.13 -46.05
N LYS A 28 39.48 -4.24 -45.48
CA LYS A 28 39.04 -4.70 -44.16
C LYS A 28 39.33 -3.69 -43.06
N ARG A 29 40.48 -2.99 -43.09
CA ARG A 29 40.80 -1.92 -42.15
C ARG A 29 39.93 -0.68 -42.29
N SER A 30 39.51 -0.35 -43.54
CA SER A 30 38.61 0.79 -43.81
C SER A 30 37.20 0.51 -43.30
N ILE A 31 36.65 -0.69 -43.50
CA ILE A 31 35.34 -1.12 -43.01
C ILE A 31 35.30 -1.10 -41.50
N VAL A 32 36.32 -1.69 -40.82
CA VAL A 32 36.41 -1.68 -39.35
C VAL A 32 36.47 -0.26 -38.82
N LYS A 33 37.22 0.65 -39.43
CA LYS A 33 37.29 2.08 -39.01
C LYS A 33 35.93 2.77 -39.17
N LYS A 34 35.19 2.53 -40.25
CA LYS A 34 33.85 3.09 -40.48
C LYS A 34 32.84 2.53 -39.46
N ALA A 35 32.84 1.23 -39.21
CA ALA A 35 32.00 0.58 -38.22
C ALA A 35 32.29 1.10 -36.78
N THR A 36 33.56 1.19 -36.39
CA THR A 36 33.96 1.73 -35.10
C THR A 36 33.53 3.21 -34.95
N SER A 37 33.69 4.01 -36.02
CA SER A 37 33.25 5.42 -36.01
C SER A 37 31.73 5.53 -35.88
N ALA A 38 30.95 4.66 -36.54
CA ALA A 38 29.48 4.65 -36.42
C ALA A 38 29.03 4.25 -34.98
N ILE A 39 29.65 3.22 -34.41
CA ILE A 39 29.38 2.79 -33.04
C ILE A 39 29.71 3.90 -32.05
N LEU A 40 30.86 4.56 -32.19
CA LEU A 40 31.25 5.68 -31.32
C LEU A 40 30.26 6.86 -31.42
N LYS A 41 29.78 7.17 -32.65
CA LYS A 41 28.75 8.21 -32.83
C LYS A 41 27.43 7.83 -32.20
N ALA A 42 26.98 6.57 -32.38
CA ALA A 42 25.77 6.07 -31.76
C ALA A 42 25.86 6.12 -30.23
N LEU A 43 26.99 5.69 -29.67
CA LEU A 43 27.26 5.78 -28.24
C LEU A 43 27.28 7.23 -27.73
N ALA A 44 27.90 8.14 -28.47
CA ALA A 44 27.92 9.57 -28.12
C ALA A 44 26.51 10.17 -28.13
N VAL A 45 25.68 9.85 -29.14
CA VAL A 45 24.28 10.27 -29.19
C VAL A 45 23.49 9.69 -28.02
N PHE A 46 23.68 8.40 -27.73
CA PHE A 46 23.01 7.76 -26.58
C PHE A 46 23.39 8.43 -25.25
N LEU A 47 24.68 8.66 -25.01
CA LEU A 47 25.16 9.29 -23.77
C LEU A 47 24.70 10.76 -23.64
N THR A 48 24.69 11.51 -24.77
CA THR A 48 24.18 12.90 -24.74
C THR A 48 22.69 12.94 -24.49
N THR A 49 21.92 12.03 -25.10
CA THR A 49 20.48 11.93 -24.84
C THR A 49 20.21 11.58 -23.39
N LEU A 50 20.92 10.60 -22.83
CA LEU A 50 20.82 10.23 -21.43
C LEU A 50 21.15 11.40 -20.49
N ALA A 51 22.22 12.14 -20.78
CA ALA A 51 22.60 13.32 -20.01
C ALA A 51 21.52 14.42 -20.06
N LEU A 52 20.93 14.66 -21.23
CA LEU A 52 19.82 15.63 -21.37
C LEU A 52 18.58 15.19 -20.59
N ILE A 53 18.24 13.90 -20.58
CA ILE A 53 17.14 13.36 -19.77
C ILE A 53 17.40 13.60 -18.28
N VAL A 54 18.62 13.29 -17.81
CA VAL A 54 18.99 13.52 -16.41
C VAL A 54 18.90 15.00 -16.03
N VAL A 55 19.41 15.89 -16.88
CA VAL A 55 19.31 17.34 -16.63
C VAL A 55 17.86 17.80 -16.59
N ALA A 56 17.01 17.32 -17.52
CA ALA A 56 15.59 17.63 -17.52
C ALA A 56 14.89 17.15 -16.24
N LEU A 57 15.15 15.92 -15.80
CA LEU A 57 14.62 15.38 -14.55
C LEU A 57 15.06 16.20 -13.33
N LEU A 58 16.34 16.54 -13.23
CA LEU A 58 16.85 17.41 -12.16
C LEU A 58 16.17 18.79 -12.20
N GLY A 59 15.93 19.34 -13.39
CA GLY A 59 15.19 20.60 -13.54
C GLY A 59 13.74 20.50 -13.06
N VAL A 60 13.05 19.40 -13.34
CA VAL A 60 11.70 19.15 -12.82
C VAL A 60 11.71 19.05 -11.29
N ILE A 61 12.64 18.28 -10.71
CA ILE A 61 12.79 18.18 -9.27
C ILE A 61 13.08 19.56 -8.65
N TYR A 62 13.95 20.35 -9.26
CA TYR A 62 14.22 21.72 -8.80
C TYR A 62 12.94 22.58 -8.76
N VAL A 63 12.14 22.56 -9.83
CA VAL A 63 10.87 23.31 -9.89
C VAL A 63 9.87 22.82 -8.84
N LEU A 64 9.79 21.52 -8.61
CA LEU A 64 8.92 20.96 -7.57
C LEU A 64 9.37 21.36 -6.16
N VAL A 65 10.69 21.40 -5.92
CA VAL A 65 11.26 21.60 -4.57
C VAL A 65 11.51 23.08 -4.26
N LYS A 66 11.91 23.89 -5.22
CA LYS A 66 12.26 25.33 -5.03
C LYS A 66 11.33 26.30 -5.78
N GLY A 67 10.32 25.78 -6.47
CA GLY A 67 9.33 26.56 -7.20
C GLY A 67 8.35 27.30 -6.27
N PRO A 68 7.43 28.11 -6.84
CA PRO A 68 6.58 29.01 -6.07
C PRO A 68 5.41 28.33 -5.34
N SER A 69 5.21 27.03 -5.50
CA SER A 69 4.10 26.30 -4.88
C SER A 69 4.55 25.52 -3.63
N PRO A 70 4.26 26.02 -2.42
CA PRO A 70 4.56 25.28 -1.18
C PRO A 70 3.84 23.92 -1.10
N THR A 71 2.63 23.85 -1.66
CA THR A 71 1.84 22.61 -1.76
C THR A 71 2.54 21.57 -2.60
N ALA A 72 3.03 21.94 -3.81
CA ALA A 72 3.74 20.99 -4.66
C ALA A 72 5.07 20.54 -4.03
N GLN A 73 5.79 21.44 -3.35
CA GLN A 73 7.00 21.14 -2.61
C GLN A 73 6.73 20.10 -1.52
N LYS A 74 5.76 20.38 -0.65
CA LYS A 74 5.41 19.50 0.48
C LYS A 74 4.97 18.14 -0.02
N LEU A 75 4.04 18.09 -0.98
CA LEU A 75 3.53 16.85 -1.55
C LEU A 75 4.65 15.99 -2.17
N PHE A 76 5.54 16.61 -2.97
CA PHE A 76 6.67 15.89 -3.57
C PHE A 76 7.62 15.32 -2.50
N VAL A 77 8.06 16.17 -1.55
CA VAL A 77 9.01 15.75 -0.49
C VAL A 77 8.46 14.61 0.32
N LEU A 78 7.19 14.68 0.76
CA LEU A 78 6.56 13.64 1.56
C LEU A 78 6.40 12.34 0.78
N SER A 79 5.93 12.42 -0.48
CA SER A 79 5.74 11.24 -1.32
C SER A 79 7.04 10.49 -1.61
N VAL A 80 8.15 11.21 -1.85
CA VAL A 80 9.44 10.53 -2.13
C VAL A 80 10.10 9.99 -0.87
N ARG A 81 9.96 10.65 0.29
CA ARG A 81 10.56 10.20 1.56
C ARG A 81 10.01 8.86 2.04
N GLU A 82 8.74 8.63 1.87
CA GLU A 82 8.12 7.33 2.21
C GLU A 82 8.53 6.20 1.23
N THR A 83 9.32 6.52 0.21
CA THR A 83 9.77 5.55 -0.79
C THR A 83 11.26 5.25 -0.62
N SER A 84 11.60 4.05 -0.13
CA SER A 84 12.98 3.63 0.14
C SER A 84 13.91 3.80 -1.07
N ALA A 85 13.41 3.54 -2.30
CA ALA A 85 14.22 3.60 -3.52
C ALA A 85 14.59 5.01 -3.99
N VAL A 86 13.75 6.01 -3.71
CA VAL A 86 13.90 7.38 -4.24
C VAL A 86 13.88 8.46 -3.17
N GLY A 87 13.87 8.10 -1.88
CA GLY A 87 13.88 9.05 -0.76
C GLY A 87 15.01 10.07 -0.83
N PHE A 88 16.18 9.70 -1.39
CA PHE A 88 17.32 10.59 -1.59
C PHE A 88 17.02 11.79 -2.49
N LEU A 89 15.97 11.72 -3.35
CA LEU A 89 15.60 12.83 -4.24
C LEU A 89 15.16 14.07 -3.44
N ALA A 90 14.60 13.88 -2.23
CA ALA A 90 14.25 14.99 -1.36
C ALA A 90 15.49 15.78 -0.90
N ASN A 91 16.63 15.12 -0.77
CA ASN A 91 17.89 15.71 -0.28
C ASN A 91 18.71 16.40 -1.40
N ILE A 92 18.35 16.26 -2.69
CA ILE A 92 19.13 16.85 -3.80
C ILE A 92 19.20 18.37 -3.70
N TYR A 93 18.09 19.02 -3.32
CA TYR A 93 17.97 20.48 -3.28
C TYR A 93 17.55 21.04 -1.92
N LEU A 94 17.31 20.20 -0.93
CA LEU A 94 16.94 20.60 0.43
C LEU A 94 17.99 20.14 1.42
N SER A 95 18.31 21.02 2.39
CA SER A 95 19.11 20.65 3.54
C SER A 95 18.29 19.84 4.55
N ASP A 96 18.95 19.12 5.46
CA ASP A 96 18.26 18.37 6.53
C ASP A 96 17.41 19.29 7.41
N GLU A 97 17.83 20.57 7.61
CA GLU A 97 17.06 21.57 8.36
C GLU A 97 15.79 21.99 7.61
N GLU A 98 15.86 22.20 6.28
CA GLU A 98 14.69 22.53 5.45
C GLU A 98 13.73 21.32 5.41
N LEU A 99 14.27 20.10 5.27
CA LEU A 99 13.49 18.87 5.31
C LEU A 99 12.80 18.70 6.67
N ALA A 100 13.52 18.92 7.77
CA ALA A 100 12.95 18.85 9.11
C ALA A 100 11.78 19.84 9.28
N LYS A 101 11.91 21.08 8.78
CA LYS A 101 10.83 22.06 8.83
C LYS A 101 9.59 21.65 8.04
N LEU A 102 9.76 20.96 6.92
CA LEU A 102 8.65 20.44 6.13
C LEU A 102 7.97 19.23 6.78
N THR A 103 8.69 18.50 7.64
CA THR A 103 8.22 17.28 8.30
C THR A 103 7.78 17.50 9.74
N VAL A 104 8.35 18.46 10.47
CA VAL A 104 7.98 18.79 11.88
C VAL A 104 6.56 19.37 11.99
N SER A 105 6.01 19.94 10.91
CA SER A 105 4.59 20.36 10.90
C SER A 105 3.61 19.19 10.86
N GLU A 106 4.09 17.95 10.93
CA GLU A 106 3.35 16.70 10.75
C GLU A 106 3.02 15.95 12.03
N ILE A 107 3.01 16.63 13.16
CA ILE A 107 2.45 16.02 14.37
C ILE A 107 0.95 15.90 14.12
N VAL A 108 0.53 14.74 13.61
CA VAL A 108 -0.86 14.31 13.73
C VAL A 108 -1.18 14.44 15.22
N LYS A 109 -2.07 15.35 15.56
CA LYS A 109 -2.46 15.53 16.95
C LYS A 109 -3.07 14.20 17.40
N GLU A 110 -2.33 13.47 18.22
CA GLU A 110 -2.76 12.16 18.70
C GLU A 110 -4.13 12.29 19.34
N PRO A 111 -5.14 11.57 18.87
CA PRO A 111 -6.46 11.65 19.43
C PRO A 111 -6.44 11.12 20.87
N SER A 112 -6.97 11.89 21.80
CA SER A 112 -7.21 11.45 23.18
C SER A 112 -8.54 10.72 23.34
N GLU A 113 -9.36 10.72 22.30
CA GLU A 113 -10.69 10.11 22.30
C GLU A 113 -10.58 8.58 22.16
N LYS A 114 -11.31 7.85 23.02
CA LYS A 114 -11.43 6.39 22.94
C LYS A 114 -12.62 6.03 22.08
N THR A 115 -12.57 4.86 21.45
CA THR A 115 -13.70 4.30 20.71
C THR A 115 -14.91 4.13 21.63
N ASP A 116 -16.04 4.68 21.21
CA ASP A 116 -17.36 4.45 21.82
C ASP A 116 -18.02 3.25 21.14
N THR A 117 -17.99 2.11 21.82
CA THR A 117 -18.54 0.85 21.29
C THR A 117 -20.06 0.86 21.15
N SER A 118 -20.76 1.77 21.79
CA SER A 118 -22.23 1.88 21.72
C SER A 118 -22.73 2.42 20.36
N LEU A 119 -21.83 2.97 19.55
CA LEU A 119 -22.16 3.46 18.21
C LEU A 119 -22.21 2.37 17.14
N ILE A 120 -21.84 1.14 17.48
CA ILE A 120 -21.76 0.03 16.51
C ILE A 120 -22.76 -1.04 16.91
N GLU A 121 -23.63 -1.37 16.00
CA GLU A 121 -24.65 -2.41 16.16
C GLU A 121 -24.19 -3.70 15.47
N ILE A 122 -23.71 -4.66 16.26
CA ILE A 122 -23.36 -5.99 15.71
C ILE A 122 -24.66 -6.79 15.52
N PRO A 123 -24.98 -7.24 14.30
CA PRO A 123 -26.15 -8.07 14.06
C PRO A 123 -26.08 -9.36 14.87
N THR A 124 -27.02 -9.57 15.78
CA THR A 124 -27.15 -10.85 16.46
C THR A 124 -27.62 -11.89 15.46
N PRO A 125 -26.96 -13.05 15.28
CA PRO A 125 -27.44 -14.09 14.39
C PRO A 125 -28.87 -14.47 14.79
N THR A 126 -29.84 -14.14 13.95
CA THR A 126 -31.23 -14.62 14.17
C THR A 126 -31.22 -16.12 13.99
N PRO A 127 -31.62 -16.94 14.99
CA PRO A 127 -31.72 -18.37 14.80
C PRO A 127 -32.69 -18.62 13.65
N SER A 128 -32.21 -19.24 12.59
CA SER A 128 -33.05 -19.70 11.48
C SER A 128 -34.02 -20.73 12.05
N THR A 129 -35.21 -20.29 12.47
CA THR A 129 -36.35 -21.17 12.71
C THR A 129 -36.78 -21.64 11.34
N ARG A 130 -36.39 -22.85 10.95
CA ARG A 130 -37.04 -23.55 9.86
C ARG A 130 -38.50 -23.79 10.26
N PRO A 131 -39.47 -23.24 9.53
CA PRO A 131 -40.86 -23.74 9.67
C PRO A 131 -40.90 -25.13 9.06
N ASN A 132 -41.49 -26.05 9.79
CA ASN A 132 -41.86 -27.38 9.30
C ASN A 132 -42.85 -27.26 8.15
N ASP A 133 -42.56 -28.01 7.11
CA ASP A 133 -43.43 -28.61 6.09
C ASP A 133 -44.79 -27.98 5.80
N SER A 134 -44.88 -27.33 4.66
CA SER A 134 -46.00 -27.55 3.69
C SER A 134 -45.58 -27.12 2.29
N GLU A 135 -45.82 -28.03 1.35
CA GLU A 135 -45.46 -27.96 -0.06
C GLU A 135 -46.02 -26.75 -0.79
N THR A 136 -45.33 -26.42 -1.87
CA THR A 136 -45.68 -25.55 -3.01
C THR A 136 -45.59 -24.05 -2.77
N ASP A 137 -44.35 -23.55 -2.95
CA ASP A 137 -44.12 -22.32 -3.70
C ASP A 137 -42.64 -22.39 -4.20
N ILE A 138 -42.48 -22.17 -5.49
CA ILE A 138 -41.16 -22.07 -6.13
C ILE A 138 -40.47 -20.85 -5.48
N PRO A 139 -39.34 -21.01 -4.79
CA PRO A 139 -38.65 -19.85 -4.24
C PRO A 139 -38.18 -18.99 -5.42
N GLU A 140 -38.64 -17.77 -5.46
CA GLU A 140 -37.99 -16.68 -6.13
C GLU A 140 -36.53 -16.73 -5.67
N ILE A 141 -35.55 -16.86 -6.58
CA ILE A 141 -34.12 -16.81 -6.29
C ILE A 141 -33.85 -15.39 -5.84
N THR A 142 -34.03 -15.13 -4.52
CA THR A 142 -33.45 -13.95 -3.89
C THR A 142 -31.95 -14.12 -4.06
N GLU A 143 -31.29 -13.15 -4.70
CA GLU A 143 -29.83 -13.07 -4.72
C GLU A 143 -29.36 -13.24 -3.28
N GLU A 144 -28.65 -14.34 -2.99
CA GLU A 144 -28.02 -14.55 -1.68
C GLU A 144 -27.13 -13.33 -1.44
N GLU A 145 -27.50 -12.53 -0.44
CA GLU A 145 -26.72 -11.35 -0.07
C GLU A 145 -25.31 -11.82 0.27
N LYS A 146 -24.35 -11.55 -0.62
CA LYS A 146 -22.97 -11.95 -0.45
C LYS A 146 -22.43 -11.43 0.89
N ASP A 147 -21.79 -12.29 1.67
CA ASP A 147 -21.18 -11.93 2.95
C ASP A 147 -19.98 -10.97 2.77
N ILE A 148 -19.37 -10.95 1.59
CA ILE A 148 -18.30 -10.07 1.21
C ILE A 148 -18.65 -9.38 -0.11
N GLU A 149 -18.60 -8.05 -0.11
CA GLU A 149 -18.80 -7.22 -1.29
C GLU A 149 -17.48 -6.60 -1.73
N VAL A 150 -17.23 -6.56 -3.04
CA VAL A 150 -16.04 -5.94 -3.66
C VAL A 150 -16.46 -4.71 -4.42
N VAL A 151 -15.93 -3.55 -4.05
CA VAL A 151 -16.21 -2.28 -4.73
C VAL A 151 -14.92 -1.69 -5.28
N ARG A 152 -14.89 -1.38 -6.59
CA ARG A 152 -13.81 -0.60 -7.19
C ARG A 152 -14.06 0.87 -6.91
N ILE A 153 -13.02 1.56 -6.46
CA ILE A 153 -13.05 3.00 -6.17
C ILE A 153 -12.11 3.75 -7.09
N SER A 154 -12.45 4.99 -7.39
CA SER A 154 -11.59 5.89 -8.17
C SER A 154 -11.81 7.34 -7.74
N GLY A 155 -10.71 8.07 -7.61
CA GLY A 155 -10.68 9.51 -7.42
C GLY A 155 -9.89 10.20 -8.54
N SER A 156 -9.61 11.47 -8.36
CA SER A 156 -8.86 12.26 -9.37
C SER A 156 -7.41 11.80 -9.52
N LEU A 157 -6.80 11.25 -8.45
CA LEU A 157 -5.38 10.89 -8.38
C LEU A 157 -5.15 9.44 -7.95
N TYR A 158 -6.21 8.66 -7.71
CA TYR A 158 -6.10 7.30 -7.22
C TYR A 158 -7.14 6.35 -7.79
N GLU A 159 -6.79 5.08 -7.81
CA GLU A 159 -7.65 3.93 -8.00
C GLU A 159 -7.48 3.01 -6.80
N GLY A 160 -8.50 2.24 -6.43
CA GLY A 160 -8.42 1.34 -5.29
C GLY A 160 -9.53 0.31 -5.26
N VAL A 161 -9.52 -0.49 -4.20
CA VAL A 161 -10.50 -1.55 -3.95
C VAL A 161 -10.92 -1.51 -2.48
N MET A 162 -12.22 -1.58 -2.26
CA MET A 162 -12.85 -1.77 -0.97
C MET A 162 -13.45 -3.18 -0.91
N LEU A 163 -13.11 -3.95 0.13
CA LEU A 163 -13.88 -5.11 0.55
C LEU A 163 -14.75 -4.72 1.73
N ILE A 164 -16.04 -5.06 1.66
CA ILE A 164 -16.99 -4.88 2.74
C ILE A 164 -17.34 -6.25 3.29
N VAL A 165 -16.92 -6.54 4.52
CA VAL A 165 -17.15 -7.81 5.20
C VAL A 165 -18.27 -7.61 6.20
N LYS A 166 -19.43 -8.23 5.98
CA LYS A 166 -20.65 -8.02 6.81
C LYS A 166 -20.49 -8.53 8.23
N ASP A 167 -19.85 -9.69 8.41
CA ASP A 167 -19.62 -10.28 9.74
C ASP A 167 -18.20 -9.96 10.24
N PRO A 168 -18.05 -9.04 11.22
CA PRO A 168 -16.76 -8.66 11.77
C PRO A 168 -16.05 -9.79 12.52
N LEU A 169 -16.76 -10.82 12.99
CA LEU A 169 -16.17 -11.95 13.72
C LEU A 169 -15.36 -12.89 12.81
N ARG A 170 -15.48 -12.72 11.49
CA ARG A 170 -14.66 -13.44 10.51
C ARG A 170 -13.24 -12.89 10.41
N LEU A 171 -12.98 -11.67 10.92
CA LEU A 171 -11.66 -11.05 10.85
C LEU A 171 -10.73 -11.56 11.95
N PHE A 172 -9.46 -11.71 11.58
CA PHE A 172 -8.39 -12.06 12.52
C PHE A 172 -7.04 -11.54 12.01
N VAL A 173 -6.03 -11.55 12.89
CA VAL A 173 -4.66 -11.21 12.54
C VAL A 173 -3.91 -12.49 12.18
N GLY A 174 -3.37 -12.55 10.94
CA GLY A 174 -2.46 -13.57 10.49
C GLY A 174 -1.00 -13.16 10.73
N THR A 175 -0.17 -14.12 11.19
CA THR A 175 1.26 -13.95 11.46
C THR A 175 2.07 -15.12 10.89
N PRO A 176 3.40 -14.97 10.64
CA PRO A 176 4.27 -16.13 10.48
C PRO A 176 4.30 -16.98 11.76
N ASP A 177 4.95 -18.16 11.72
CA ASP A 177 5.06 -19.01 12.89
C ASP A 177 5.88 -18.37 14.02
N GLU A 178 6.83 -17.52 13.66
CA GLU A 178 7.70 -16.81 14.59
C GLU A 178 7.82 -15.32 14.18
N LEU A 179 7.35 -14.43 15.04
CA LEU A 179 7.55 -12.99 14.90
C LEU A 179 9.00 -12.63 15.23
N GLY A 180 9.56 -11.63 14.54
CA GLY A 180 10.97 -11.26 14.66
C GLY A 180 11.91 -12.07 13.76
N GLY A 181 11.40 -13.13 13.15
CA GLY A 181 12.09 -13.93 12.14
C GLY A 181 11.80 -13.47 10.70
N LYS A 182 11.62 -14.42 9.81
CA LYS A 182 11.23 -14.15 8.41
C LYS A 182 9.72 -13.91 8.31
N GLY A 183 9.33 -12.78 7.72
CA GLY A 183 7.92 -12.53 7.37
C GLY A 183 7.39 -13.46 6.28
N LEU A 184 6.09 -13.45 6.07
CA LEU A 184 5.41 -14.16 4.99
C LEU A 184 4.75 -13.16 4.03
N LYS A 185 4.70 -13.50 2.74
CA LYS A 185 3.91 -12.72 1.77
C LYS A 185 2.42 -12.89 2.08
N LEU A 186 1.61 -11.89 1.69
CA LEU A 186 0.16 -11.95 1.92
C LEU A 186 -0.47 -13.23 1.32
N VAL A 187 -0.04 -13.67 0.14
CA VAL A 187 -0.54 -14.92 -0.47
C VAL A 187 -0.20 -16.13 0.40
N GLU A 188 1.01 -16.19 0.95
CA GLU A 188 1.45 -17.27 1.84
C GLU A 188 0.67 -17.26 3.18
N MET A 189 0.29 -16.04 3.67
CA MET A 189 -0.58 -15.90 4.84
C MET A 189 -2.00 -16.40 4.56
N VAL A 190 -2.59 -15.99 3.42
CA VAL A 190 -3.93 -16.45 3.01
C VAL A 190 -3.97 -17.97 2.87
N GLU A 191 -2.98 -18.58 2.24
CA GLU A 191 -2.86 -20.04 2.11
C GLU A 191 -2.65 -20.72 3.46
N LYS A 192 -1.77 -20.19 4.32
CA LYS A 192 -1.47 -20.75 5.65
C LYS A 192 -2.71 -20.86 6.54
N TYR A 193 -3.58 -19.85 6.47
CA TYR A 193 -4.75 -19.76 7.35
C TYR A 193 -6.06 -20.19 6.67
N ASP A 194 -6.01 -20.66 5.42
CA ASP A 194 -7.19 -21.00 4.60
C ASP A 194 -8.20 -19.84 4.59
N ALA A 195 -7.68 -18.61 4.42
CA ALA A 195 -8.47 -17.40 4.44
C ALA A 195 -9.04 -17.09 3.05
N VAL A 196 -10.25 -16.53 2.99
CA VAL A 196 -10.89 -16.14 1.73
C VAL A 196 -10.45 -14.77 1.24
N ALA A 197 -10.02 -13.91 2.16
CA ALA A 197 -9.52 -12.57 1.85
C ALA A 197 -8.44 -12.13 2.83
N GLY A 198 -7.67 -11.10 2.45
CA GLY A 198 -6.72 -10.47 3.34
C GLY A 198 -6.09 -9.20 2.78
N ILE A 199 -5.59 -8.37 3.69
CA ILE A 199 -4.78 -7.19 3.42
C ILE A 199 -3.53 -7.17 4.31
N ASN A 200 -2.48 -6.45 3.91
CA ASN A 200 -1.37 -6.11 4.80
C ASN A 200 -1.87 -5.28 6.00
N ALA A 201 -1.20 -5.33 7.14
CA ALA A 201 -1.73 -4.72 8.36
C ALA A 201 -0.74 -3.78 9.06
N GLY A 202 -0.08 -4.23 10.12
CA GLY A 202 0.78 -3.41 10.96
C GLY A 202 2.11 -3.02 10.33
N GLY A 203 2.76 -2.01 10.91
CA GLY A 203 4.12 -1.61 10.57
C GLY A 203 5.15 -2.67 10.95
N PHE A 204 6.34 -2.57 10.37
CA PHE A 204 7.44 -3.47 10.67
C PHE A 204 8.80 -2.83 10.42
N TYR A 205 9.78 -3.31 11.14
CA TYR A 205 11.16 -2.86 11.03
C TYR A 205 11.79 -3.37 9.72
N ASP A 206 12.15 -2.47 8.84
CA ASP A 206 12.78 -2.78 7.54
C ASP A 206 13.81 -1.71 7.16
N PRO A 207 14.97 -1.67 7.84
CA PRO A 207 15.94 -0.59 7.71
C PRO A 207 16.60 -0.51 6.33
N LEU A 208 16.57 -1.61 5.57
CA LEU A 208 17.16 -1.69 4.24
C LEU A 208 16.11 -1.61 3.11
N GLY A 209 14.83 -1.53 3.46
CA GLY A 209 13.74 -1.52 2.48
C GLY A 209 13.61 -2.82 1.66
N GLY A 210 14.21 -3.90 2.13
CA GLY A 210 14.25 -5.20 1.44
C GLY A 210 12.97 -6.03 1.56
N GLY A 211 12.12 -5.72 2.57
CA GLY A 211 10.85 -6.40 2.78
C GLY A 211 10.97 -7.88 3.15
N HIS A 212 11.99 -8.25 3.91
CA HIS A 212 12.23 -9.63 4.33
C HIS A 212 12.04 -9.85 5.82
N GLU A 213 11.83 -8.78 6.57
CA GLU A 213 11.82 -8.78 8.03
C GLU A 213 10.42 -9.10 8.56
N GLY A 214 10.34 -10.05 9.51
CA GLY A 214 9.10 -10.41 10.21
C GLY A 214 9.00 -9.75 11.59
N THR A 215 9.68 -8.63 11.82
CA THR A 215 9.72 -7.91 13.09
C THR A 215 8.66 -6.82 13.11
N PRO A 216 7.52 -7.01 13.85
CA PRO A 216 6.51 -5.96 13.94
C PRO A 216 7.04 -4.69 14.59
N ASP A 217 6.54 -3.54 14.15
CA ASP A 217 6.73 -2.24 14.82
C ASP A 217 5.51 -1.98 15.72
N GLY A 218 5.73 -2.07 17.04
CA GLY A 218 4.70 -1.86 18.03
C GLY A 218 4.01 -3.15 18.52
N MET A 219 2.69 -3.08 18.73
CA MET A 219 1.90 -4.13 19.37
C MET A 219 1.25 -5.07 18.35
N VAL A 220 1.23 -6.38 18.67
CA VAL A 220 0.41 -7.39 17.97
C VAL A 220 -0.35 -8.21 19.02
N ILE A 221 -1.67 -8.31 18.84
CA ILE A 221 -2.55 -9.15 19.66
C ILE A 221 -3.19 -10.19 18.74
N CYS A 222 -3.09 -11.46 19.15
CA CYS A 222 -3.71 -12.57 18.47
C CYS A 222 -4.52 -13.40 19.47
N ASN A 223 -5.80 -13.62 19.17
CA ASN A 223 -6.72 -14.41 19.99
C ASN A 223 -6.75 -13.96 21.47
N GLY A 224 -6.72 -12.65 21.71
CA GLY A 224 -6.76 -12.07 23.06
C GLY A 224 -5.45 -12.17 23.83
N GLU A 225 -4.36 -12.51 23.20
CA GLU A 225 -3.02 -12.56 23.80
C GLU A 225 -2.08 -11.57 23.11
N VAL A 226 -1.30 -10.83 23.90
CA VAL A 226 -0.22 -9.97 23.37
C VAL A 226 0.93 -10.87 22.94
N VAL A 227 1.07 -11.07 21.63
CA VAL A 227 2.14 -11.93 21.06
C VAL A 227 3.40 -11.16 20.71
N TRP A 228 3.29 -9.80 20.64
CA TRP A 228 4.40 -8.89 20.40
C TRP A 228 4.09 -7.52 20.97
N GLY A 229 5.11 -6.79 21.46
CA GLY A 229 4.99 -5.41 21.92
C GLY A 229 5.54 -5.22 23.33
N GLU A 230 5.83 -3.96 23.65
CA GLU A 230 6.30 -3.55 24.97
C GLU A 230 5.13 -3.08 25.84
N PRO A 231 5.08 -3.49 27.13
CA PRO A 231 4.06 -3.00 28.04
C PRO A 231 4.20 -1.49 28.27
N ASN A 232 3.07 -0.83 28.51
CA ASN A 232 2.97 0.60 28.85
C ASN A 232 3.45 1.60 27.78
N VAL A 233 3.74 1.17 26.57
CA VAL A 233 4.00 2.07 25.44
C VAL A 233 2.66 2.39 24.77
N LYS A 234 2.33 3.68 24.66
CA LYS A 234 1.16 4.15 23.91
C LYS A 234 1.46 4.12 22.40
N LEU A 235 0.64 3.42 21.66
CA LEU A 235 0.77 3.23 20.23
C LEU A 235 -0.57 3.47 19.54
N ASN A 236 -0.55 3.93 18.29
CA ASN A 236 -1.74 3.86 17.45
C ASN A 236 -2.04 2.39 17.16
N VAL A 237 -3.25 1.98 17.46
CA VAL A 237 -3.72 0.60 17.34
C VAL A 237 -4.98 0.56 16.49
N ALA A 238 -5.10 -0.46 15.66
CA ALA A 238 -6.34 -0.91 15.05
C ALA A 238 -6.59 -2.33 15.51
N GLY A 239 -7.68 -2.55 16.25
CA GLY A 239 -7.94 -3.87 16.84
C GLY A 239 -9.43 -4.14 17.06
N PHE A 240 -9.80 -5.40 16.92
CA PHE A 240 -11.17 -5.89 17.11
C PHE A 240 -11.30 -6.56 18.47
N ASP A 241 -12.33 -6.20 19.22
CA ASP A 241 -12.66 -6.85 20.49
C ASP A 241 -13.39 -8.18 20.29
N ASN A 242 -13.78 -8.80 21.40
CA ASN A 242 -14.49 -10.09 21.40
C ASN A 242 -15.93 -10.02 20.86
N LEU A 243 -16.45 -8.85 20.61
CA LEU A 243 -17.75 -8.62 19.95
C LEU A 243 -17.58 -8.29 18.47
N GLY A 244 -16.36 -8.13 17.98
CA GLY A 244 -16.05 -7.71 16.61
C GLY A 244 -16.12 -6.20 16.41
N ILE A 245 -16.01 -5.40 17.47
CA ILE A 245 -16.00 -3.94 17.39
C ILE A 245 -14.58 -3.45 17.17
N LEU A 246 -14.38 -2.58 16.16
CA LEU A 246 -13.10 -1.99 15.83
C LEU A 246 -12.78 -0.82 16.77
N HIS A 247 -11.74 -0.98 17.56
CA HIS A 247 -11.10 0.05 18.36
C HIS A 247 -9.95 0.67 17.59
N VAL A 248 -9.86 1.99 17.55
CA VAL A 248 -8.79 2.73 16.88
C VAL A 248 -8.25 3.86 17.77
N GLY A 249 -6.99 4.21 17.57
CA GLY A 249 -6.33 5.33 18.28
C GLY A 249 -5.27 4.87 19.27
N MET A 250 -4.88 5.78 20.16
CA MET A 250 -3.75 5.58 21.06
C MET A 250 -4.13 4.74 22.28
N MET A 251 -3.48 3.58 22.43
CA MET A 251 -3.65 2.72 23.61
C MET A 251 -2.37 1.96 23.97
N THR A 252 -2.24 1.57 25.22
CA THR A 252 -1.22 0.63 25.70
C THR A 252 -1.70 -0.80 25.55
N THR A 253 -0.80 -1.78 25.70
CA THR A 253 -1.18 -3.20 25.75
C THR A 253 -2.18 -3.48 26.87
N GLU A 254 -2.03 -2.85 28.05
CA GLU A 254 -2.96 -2.99 29.17
C GLU A 254 -4.36 -2.47 28.79
N GLU A 255 -4.44 -1.25 28.25
CA GLU A 255 -5.71 -0.66 27.79
C GLU A 255 -6.39 -1.51 26.71
N ALA A 256 -5.62 -2.14 25.81
CA ALA A 256 -6.13 -3.03 24.77
C ALA A 256 -6.68 -4.33 25.39
N MET A 257 -6.01 -4.90 26.37
CA MET A 257 -6.48 -6.09 27.09
C MET A 257 -7.72 -5.82 27.93
N ASP A 258 -7.80 -4.66 28.60
CA ASP A 258 -9.00 -4.22 29.33
C ASP A 258 -10.20 -4.03 28.40
N ALA A 259 -9.97 -3.55 27.18
CA ALA A 259 -10.98 -3.47 26.11
C ALA A 259 -11.34 -4.83 25.48
N LYS A 260 -10.74 -5.94 25.96
CA LYS A 260 -10.94 -7.31 25.47
C LYS A 260 -10.61 -7.49 23.98
N ILE A 261 -9.64 -6.75 23.49
CA ILE A 261 -9.21 -6.86 22.10
C ILE A 261 -8.68 -8.28 21.85
N GLN A 262 -9.19 -8.89 20.77
CA GLN A 262 -8.81 -10.23 20.33
C GLN A 262 -7.75 -10.19 19.25
N TRP A 263 -7.84 -9.22 18.35
CA TRP A 263 -6.99 -9.10 17.17
C TRP A 263 -6.57 -7.65 17.01
N ALA A 264 -5.29 -7.35 17.07
CA ALA A 264 -4.80 -5.99 16.87
C ALA A 264 -3.40 -5.93 16.27
N VAL A 265 -3.16 -4.81 15.60
CA VAL A 265 -1.84 -4.39 15.13
C VAL A 265 -1.62 -2.92 15.45
N SER A 266 -0.35 -2.51 15.56
CA SER A 266 0.00 -1.10 15.65
C SER A 266 0.28 -0.54 14.27
N PHE A 267 -0.43 0.51 13.94
CA PHE A 267 -0.16 1.46 12.86
C PHE A 267 -1.11 2.65 12.98
N GLY A 268 -0.88 3.70 12.19
CA GLY A 268 -1.75 4.86 12.22
C GLY A 268 -1.42 5.87 11.11
N PRO A 269 -2.02 7.02 11.17
CA PRO A 269 -2.89 7.53 12.25
C PRO A 269 -4.29 6.93 12.20
N ALA A 270 -5.04 7.06 13.32
CA ALA A 270 -6.49 6.92 13.27
C ALA A 270 -7.07 7.98 12.33
N LEU A 271 -7.98 7.56 11.45
CA LEU A 271 -8.60 8.43 10.43
C LEU A 271 -9.95 8.99 10.93
N ILE A 272 -10.75 8.12 11.50
CA ILE A 272 -12.09 8.44 12.03
C ILE A 272 -12.23 7.78 13.39
N ILE A 273 -12.71 8.51 14.38
CA ILE A 273 -13.07 8.01 15.72
C ILE A 273 -14.47 8.50 16.05
N ASN A 274 -15.37 7.60 16.37
CA ASN A 274 -16.75 7.90 16.75
C ASN A 274 -17.48 8.79 15.73
N GLY A 275 -17.29 8.52 14.43
CA GLY A 275 -17.88 9.28 13.33
C GLY A 275 -17.22 10.64 13.05
N LYS A 276 -16.14 10.98 13.76
CA LYS A 276 -15.42 12.25 13.59
C LYS A 276 -14.09 12.03 12.89
N VAL A 277 -13.89 12.69 11.75
CA VAL A 277 -12.59 12.74 11.10
C VAL A 277 -11.56 13.38 12.02
N GLN A 278 -10.41 12.74 12.13
CA GLN A 278 -9.32 13.27 12.91
C GLN A 278 -8.64 14.44 12.20
N SER A 279 -8.13 15.40 12.95
CA SER A 279 -7.48 16.57 12.38
C SER A 279 -6.11 16.18 11.84
N PHE A 280 -5.95 16.24 10.54
CA PHE A 280 -4.65 16.26 9.88
C PHE A 280 -4.33 17.74 9.61
N GLU A 281 -3.27 18.29 10.19
CA GLU A 281 -2.94 19.74 10.12
C GLU A 281 -2.81 20.27 8.67
N SER A 282 -2.71 19.42 7.68
CA SER A 282 -2.96 19.71 6.27
C SER A 282 -3.34 18.42 5.54
N ASP A 283 -4.22 18.49 4.56
CA ASP A 283 -4.63 17.39 3.69
C ASP A 283 -3.45 16.70 2.96
N LEU A 284 -2.27 17.30 3.05
CA LEU A 284 -1.03 16.86 2.38
C LEU A 284 -0.02 16.20 3.32
N ILE A 285 -0.37 15.98 4.60
CA ILE A 285 0.59 15.53 5.63
C ILE A 285 1.34 14.25 5.24
N SER A 286 0.69 13.33 4.53
CA SER A 286 1.27 12.02 4.22
C SER A 286 1.78 11.86 2.78
N GLY A 287 1.65 12.88 1.94
CA GLY A 287 1.94 12.75 0.51
C GLY A 287 1.01 11.77 -0.21
N LEU A 288 1.16 11.66 -1.53
CA LEU A 288 0.44 10.70 -2.36
C LEU A 288 1.19 9.37 -2.37
N ASN A 289 0.62 8.34 -1.74
CA ASN A 289 1.24 7.02 -1.65
C ASN A 289 0.19 5.90 -1.83
N PRO A 290 0.61 4.68 -2.20
CA PRO A 290 -0.23 3.51 -2.02
C PRO A 290 -0.62 3.40 -0.55
N ARG A 291 -1.88 3.11 -0.25
CA ARG A 291 -2.42 3.11 1.12
C ARG A 291 -3.23 1.85 1.40
N THR A 292 -3.20 1.45 2.65
CA THR A 292 -4.09 0.43 3.20
C THR A 292 -4.79 1.03 4.41
N ALA A 293 -6.07 0.78 4.55
CA ALA A 293 -6.83 1.21 5.71
C ALA A 293 -7.90 0.18 6.10
N ILE A 294 -8.30 0.23 7.36
CA ILE A 294 -9.38 -0.58 7.91
C ILE A 294 -10.38 0.32 8.60
N GLY A 295 -11.68 0.01 8.46
CA GLY A 295 -12.75 0.76 9.10
C GLY A 295 -13.92 -0.12 9.48
N GLN A 296 -14.87 0.45 10.22
CA GLN A 296 -16.10 -0.25 10.58
C GLN A 296 -17.28 0.71 10.53
N ARG A 297 -18.38 0.20 9.95
CA ARG A 297 -19.66 0.89 9.83
C ARG A 297 -20.49 0.73 11.10
N ILE A 298 -21.56 1.54 11.21
CA ILE A 298 -22.54 1.46 12.30
C ILE A 298 -23.22 0.08 12.38
N ASP A 299 -23.47 -0.57 11.24
CA ASP A 299 -24.07 -1.91 11.14
C ASP A 299 -23.09 -3.06 11.42
N GLY A 300 -21.88 -2.74 11.89
CA GLY A 300 -20.81 -3.70 12.21
C GLY A 300 -19.99 -4.16 11.02
N ALA A 301 -20.39 -3.88 9.79
CA ALA A 301 -19.63 -4.30 8.61
C ALA A 301 -18.24 -3.68 8.60
N VAL A 302 -17.22 -4.48 8.28
CA VAL A 302 -15.83 -4.06 8.22
C VAL A 302 -15.46 -3.64 6.81
N LEU A 303 -14.77 -2.53 6.71
CA LEU A 303 -14.25 -1.92 5.50
C LEU A 303 -12.75 -2.19 5.41
N MET A 304 -12.30 -2.94 4.41
CA MET A 304 -10.89 -3.19 4.12
C MET A 304 -10.54 -2.49 2.81
N LEU A 305 -9.72 -1.45 2.88
CA LEU A 305 -9.40 -0.57 1.75
C LEU A 305 -7.94 -0.71 1.35
N VAL A 306 -7.69 -0.86 0.04
CA VAL A 306 -6.39 -0.61 -0.56
C VAL A 306 -6.50 0.42 -1.67
N VAL A 307 -5.55 1.34 -1.72
CA VAL A 307 -5.43 2.36 -2.77
C VAL A 307 -4.10 2.17 -3.48
N ASP A 308 -4.14 2.02 -4.79
CA ASP A 308 -2.96 1.96 -5.63
C ASP A 308 -2.21 3.29 -5.64
N GLY A 309 -0.92 3.26 -5.89
CA GLY A 309 -0.13 4.48 -6.04
C GLY A 309 1.15 4.27 -6.85
N ARG A 310 1.91 5.36 -7.02
CA ARG A 310 3.18 5.38 -7.77
C ARG A 310 3.04 4.93 -9.23
N ARG A 311 1.86 5.14 -9.82
CA ARG A 311 1.51 4.81 -11.20
C ARG A 311 0.96 6.04 -11.92
N MET A 312 1.02 6.06 -13.26
CA MET A 312 0.54 7.19 -14.05
C MET A 312 -0.97 7.45 -13.91
N ASN A 313 -1.75 6.40 -13.71
CA ASN A 313 -3.21 6.46 -13.52
C ASN A 313 -3.64 6.41 -12.05
N SER A 314 -2.70 6.22 -11.14
CA SER A 314 -2.94 6.24 -9.69
C SER A 314 -1.67 6.70 -8.99
N LEU A 315 -1.61 7.97 -8.62
CA LEU A 315 -0.46 8.53 -7.91
C LEU A 315 -0.46 8.10 -6.45
N GLY A 316 -1.64 7.83 -5.90
CA GLY A 316 -1.89 7.43 -4.53
C GLY A 316 -2.87 8.35 -3.82
N ALA A 317 -3.06 8.11 -2.53
CA ALA A 317 -3.96 8.85 -1.66
C ALA A 317 -3.23 9.47 -0.46
N THR A 318 -3.76 10.58 0.04
CA THR A 318 -3.41 11.20 1.32
C THR A 318 -4.23 10.58 2.47
N TYR A 319 -3.94 10.93 3.72
CA TYR A 319 -4.80 10.52 4.86
C TYR A 319 -6.17 11.18 4.79
N GLY A 320 -6.26 12.42 4.28
CA GLY A 320 -7.54 13.09 4.03
C GLY A 320 -8.38 12.30 3.03
N ASP A 321 -7.80 11.92 1.88
CA ASP A 321 -8.50 11.08 0.89
C ASP A 321 -8.97 9.76 1.50
N LEU A 322 -8.16 9.09 2.35
CA LEU A 322 -8.58 7.85 3.03
C LEU A 322 -9.76 8.10 3.98
N ALA A 323 -9.72 9.19 4.75
CA ALA A 323 -10.81 9.54 5.66
C ALA A 323 -12.10 9.82 4.90
N ASP A 324 -12.03 10.56 3.79
CA ASP A 324 -13.17 10.86 2.93
C ASP A 324 -13.76 9.57 2.33
N ILE A 325 -12.91 8.69 1.77
CA ILE A 325 -13.36 7.38 1.26
C ILE A 325 -14.05 6.58 2.37
N MET A 326 -13.45 6.47 3.54
CA MET A 326 -14.02 5.71 4.66
C MET A 326 -15.37 6.30 5.12
N LEU A 327 -15.52 7.64 5.15
CA LEU A 327 -16.79 8.30 5.46
C LEU A 327 -17.85 8.02 4.40
N ASP A 328 -17.50 8.09 3.12
CA ASP A 328 -18.42 7.83 2.01
C ASP A 328 -18.99 6.40 2.07
N PHE A 329 -18.19 5.46 2.62
CA PHE A 329 -18.61 4.08 2.88
C PHE A 329 -19.27 3.89 4.25
N GLY A 330 -19.46 4.96 5.04
CA GLY A 330 -20.20 4.95 6.30
C GLY A 330 -19.38 4.51 7.52
N ALA A 331 -18.06 4.63 7.50
CA ALA A 331 -17.22 4.29 8.64
C ALA A 331 -17.50 5.17 9.86
N VAL A 332 -17.67 4.55 11.02
CA VAL A 332 -17.74 5.20 12.34
C VAL A 332 -16.35 5.25 12.96
N ASN A 333 -15.56 4.20 12.77
CA ASN A 333 -14.16 4.12 13.16
C ASN A 333 -13.31 3.69 11.97
N ALA A 334 -12.15 4.30 11.78
CA ALA A 334 -11.20 3.91 10.75
C ALA A 334 -9.76 4.24 11.14
N SER A 335 -8.81 3.43 10.70
CA SER A 335 -7.38 3.63 10.86
C SER A 335 -6.63 3.36 9.57
N ASN A 336 -5.60 4.16 9.33
CA ASN A 336 -4.60 3.84 8.33
C ASN A 336 -3.75 2.66 8.82
N LEU A 337 -3.34 1.80 7.89
CA LEU A 337 -2.43 0.68 8.08
C LEU A 337 -1.14 0.90 7.30
N ASP A 338 -0.18 -0.03 7.38
CA ASP A 338 1.04 0.04 6.58
C ASP A 338 0.70 0.15 5.09
N GLY A 339 1.37 1.05 4.44
CA GLY A 339 1.10 1.43 3.06
C GLY A 339 2.27 1.19 2.11
N GLY A 340 2.38 2.04 1.10
CA GLY A 340 3.50 2.04 0.19
C GLY A 340 3.64 0.72 -0.58
N SER A 341 4.83 0.12 -0.55
CA SER A 341 5.11 -1.15 -1.23
C SER A 341 4.52 -2.38 -0.55
N SER A 342 3.96 -2.22 0.67
CA SER A 342 3.25 -3.30 1.38
C SER A 342 1.79 -3.40 0.97
N THR A 343 1.20 -2.33 0.40
CA THR A 343 -0.22 -2.26 0.02
C THR A 343 -0.60 -3.39 -0.91
N LEU A 344 -1.37 -4.34 -0.41
CA LEU A 344 -1.84 -5.50 -1.16
C LEU A 344 -3.15 -6.04 -0.58
N MET A 345 -4.04 -6.49 -1.45
CA MET A 345 -5.28 -7.15 -1.12
C MET A 345 -5.43 -8.44 -1.93
N ILE A 346 -5.85 -9.50 -1.26
CA ILE A 346 -6.23 -10.78 -1.89
C ILE A 346 -7.69 -11.08 -1.55
N TYR A 347 -8.43 -11.55 -2.53
CA TYR A 347 -9.79 -12.05 -2.39
C TYR A 347 -9.99 -13.26 -3.30
N GLU A 348 -10.50 -14.37 -2.76
CA GLU A 348 -10.71 -15.64 -3.48
C GLU A 348 -9.46 -16.13 -4.26
N GLY A 349 -8.28 -15.94 -3.65
CA GLY A 349 -6.99 -16.32 -4.23
C GLY A 349 -6.44 -15.36 -5.29
N GLU A 350 -7.17 -14.31 -5.66
CA GLU A 350 -6.75 -13.32 -6.65
C GLU A 350 -6.23 -12.03 -5.98
N VAL A 351 -5.17 -11.46 -6.58
CA VAL A 351 -4.66 -10.14 -6.17
C VAL A 351 -5.56 -9.05 -6.75
N MET A 352 -6.15 -8.24 -5.87
CA MET A 352 -7.20 -7.28 -6.23
C MET A 352 -6.68 -5.92 -6.68
N ASN A 353 -5.45 -5.56 -6.32
CA ASN A 353 -4.82 -4.27 -6.61
C ASN A 353 -3.43 -4.45 -7.23
N VAL A 354 -2.75 -3.35 -7.57
CA VAL A 354 -1.41 -3.42 -8.17
C VAL A 354 -0.35 -3.14 -7.13
N CYS A 355 0.48 -4.15 -6.87
CA CYS A 355 1.62 -4.00 -5.97
C CYS A 355 2.59 -2.92 -6.46
N ALA A 356 2.85 -1.91 -5.63
CA ALA A 356 3.76 -0.80 -5.96
C ALA A 356 5.24 -1.14 -5.74
N SER A 357 5.55 -2.36 -5.26
CA SER A 357 6.93 -2.82 -5.05
C SER A 357 7.59 -3.22 -6.37
N VAL A 358 8.79 -2.71 -6.63
CA VAL A 358 9.60 -3.04 -7.82
C VAL A 358 10.08 -4.50 -7.77
N THR A 359 10.25 -5.05 -6.57
CA THR A 359 10.75 -6.42 -6.33
C THR A 359 9.63 -7.43 -6.09
N GLY A 360 8.37 -7.03 -6.28
CA GLY A 360 7.19 -7.85 -5.99
C GLY A 360 6.70 -7.72 -4.54
N PRO A 361 5.64 -8.48 -4.15
CA PRO A 361 5.05 -8.41 -2.83
C PRO A 361 6.06 -8.64 -1.71
N ARG A 362 6.00 -7.79 -0.69
CA ARG A 362 6.86 -7.85 0.49
C ARG A 362 6.44 -9.00 1.42
N ALA A 363 7.40 -9.55 2.15
CA ALA A 363 7.12 -10.37 3.31
C ALA A 363 6.72 -9.45 4.49
N LEU A 364 5.71 -9.86 5.26
CA LEU A 364 5.03 -9.07 6.28
C LEU A 364 5.02 -9.86 7.60
N PRO A 365 5.10 -9.20 8.75
CA PRO A 365 4.89 -9.86 10.03
C PRO A 365 3.41 -10.03 10.38
N THR A 366 2.52 -9.18 9.84
CA THR A 366 1.10 -9.17 10.18
C THR A 366 0.21 -8.86 8.98
N THR A 367 -0.95 -9.47 8.97
CA THR A 367 -2.02 -9.25 7.98
C THR A 367 -3.37 -9.24 8.69
N PHE A 368 -4.36 -8.50 8.17
CA PHE A 368 -5.76 -8.75 8.50
C PHE A 368 -6.33 -9.73 7.48
N LEU A 369 -6.88 -10.82 7.96
CA LEU A 369 -7.43 -11.91 7.17
C LEU A 369 -8.92 -12.10 7.47
N VAL A 370 -9.65 -12.71 6.52
CA VAL A 370 -11.08 -13.05 6.62
C VAL A 370 -11.23 -14.55 6.36
N ARG A 371 -11.93 -15.25 7.26
CA ARG A 371 -12.27 -16.68 7.11
C ARG A 371 -13.47 -16.90 6.22
#